data_7d9dd1f2484d33110900ccf6ec546fc6
#
_entry.id   7d9dd1f2484d33110900ccf6ec546fc6
#
_cell.length_a   1.000
_cell.length_b   1.000
_cell.length_c   1.000
_cell.angle_alpha   90.00
_cell.angle_beta   90.00
_cell.angle_gamma   90.00
#
_symmetry.space_group_name_H-M   'P 1'
#
loop_
_entity.id
_entity.type
_entity.pdbx_description
1 polymer ?
#
loop_
_entity_poly.entity_id
_entity_poly.type
_entity_poly.pdbx_seq_one_letter_code
_entity_poly.pdbx_strand_id
1 'polypeptide(L)'
;MKYIEELREGERIGEVYLCKHKQTATTKAGKPYDSLILQDKTGTLDAKIWDVGSSGIEEFDKLDYIYVVGDVTSFQGALQLNVKRVKKMSETDVNPSDYLPVSEYNIEEMY
;
A
#
# COMPACT_ATOMS: atom_id res chain seq x y z
N MET A 1 14.03 -2.46 -4.06
CA MET A 1 12.62 -2.42 -3.63
C MET A 1 12.12 -3.82 -3.36
N LYS A 2 11.34 -4.00 -2.32
CA LYS A 2 10.80 -5.30 -1.99
C LYS A 2 9.36 -5.40 -2.52
N TYR A 3 9.13 -6.32 -3.42
CA TYR A 3 7.81 -6.45 -4.03
C TYR A 3 6.86 -7.20 -3.11
N ILE A 4 5.56 -6.98 -3.33
CA ILE A 4 4.54 -7.59 -2.48
C ILE A 4 4.67 -9.10 -2.42
N GLU A 5 4.99 -9.75 -3.52
CA GLU A 5 5.11 -11.21 -3.52
C GLU A 5 6.27 -11.72 -2.67
N GLU A 6 7.19 -10.84 -2.28
CA GLU A 6 8.33 -11.21 -1.47
C GLU A 6 8.10 -11.02 0.02
N LEU A 7 6.98 -10.45 0.40
CA LEU A 7 6.72 -10.13 1.80
C LEU A 7 6.34 -11.38 2.59
N ARG A 8 6.74 -11.39 3.85
CA ARG A 8 6.45 -12.51 4.75
C ARG A 8 5.94 -11.98 6.07
N GLU A 9 5.11 -12.80 6.72
CA GLU A 9 4.60 -12.46 8.03
C GLU A 9 5.74 -12.21 9.01
N GLY A 10 5.60 -11.17 9.82
CA GLY A 10 6.59 -10.83 10.83
C GLY A 10 7.65 -9.85 10.37
N GLU A 11 7.64 -9.46 9.10
CA GLU A 11 8.63 -8.50 8.62
C GLU A 11 8.18 -7.08 8.90
N ARG A 12 9.16 -6.21 9.14
CA ARG A 12 8.91 -4.77 9.14
C ARG A 12 9.46 -4.22 7.85
N ILE A 13 8.66 -3.45 7.12
CA ILE A 13 9.05 -2.94 5.81
C ILE A 13 8.88 -1.43 5.75
N GLY A 14 9.64 -0.81 4.83
CA GLY A 14 9.47 0.58 4.47
C GLY A 14 9.64 0.67 2.97
N GLU A 15 8.53 0.75 2.24
CA GLU A 15 8.55 0.69 0.78
C GLU A 15 7.49 1.60 0.20
N VAL A 16 7.66 1.92 -1.08
CA VAL A 16 6.69 2.73 -1.82
C VAL A 16 5.78 1.78 -2.59
N TYR A 17 4.48 2.00 -2.47
CA TYR A 17 3.49 1.24 -3.23
C TYR A 17 2.45 2.19 -3.79
N LEU A 18 1.71 1.72 -4.80
CA LEU A 18 0.58 2.46 -5.31
C LEU A 18 -0.63 2.18 -4.43
N CYS A 19 -1.30 3.23 -3.98
CA CYS A 19 -2.54 3.05 -3.22
C CYS A 19 -3.68 2.86 -4.23
N LYS A 20 -4.01 1.62 -4.50
CA LYS A 20 -5.04 1.32 -5.47
C LYS A 20 -6.41 1.72 -4.98
N HIS A 21 -6.63 1.60 -3.68
CA HIS A 21 -7.94 1.88 -3.09
C HIS A 21 -7.75 2.35 -1.66
N LYS A 22 -8.58 3.29 -1.23
CA LYS A 22 -8.55 3.82 0.13
C LYS A 22 -9.97 3.98 0.63
N GLN A 23 -10.25 3.46 1.81
CA GLN A 23 -11.56 3.56 2.40
C GLN A 23 -11.41 3.79 3.89
N THR A 24 -12.16 4.73 4.44
CA THR A 24 -12.17 4.97 5.86
C THR A 24 -13.31 4.22 6.49
N ALA A 25 -13.04 3.57 7.59
CA ALA A 25 -14.04 2.81 8.33
C ALA A 25 -13.89 3.09 9.83
N THR A 26 -14.74 2.48 10.64
CA THR A 26 -14.72 2.71 12.08
C THR A 26 -14.70 1.35 12.78
N THR A 27 -13.86 1.23 13.80
CA THR A 27 -13.81 0.01 14.61
C THR A 27 -15.02 -0.06 15.53
N LYS A 28 -15.19 -1.21 16.18
CA LYS A 28 -16.29 -1.37 17.14
C LYS A 28 -16.17 -0.40 18.30
N ALA A 29 -14.96 0.05 18.59
CA ALA A 29 -14.74 1.02 19.65
C ALA A 29 -14.99 2.45 19.22
N GLY A 30 -15.38 2.66 17.95
CA GLY A 30 -15.67 3.98 17.46
C GLY A 30 -14.48 4.74 16.93
N LYS A 31 -13.34 4.08 16.77
CA LYS A 31 -12.15 4.74 16.26
C LYS A 31 -12.04 4.60 14.75
N PRO A 32 -11.73 5.70 14.05
CA PRO A 32 -11.59 5.61 12.59
C PRO A 32 -10.28 4.92 12.23
N TYR A 33 -10.29 4.23 11.11
CA TYR A 33 -9.08 3.66 10.53
C TYR A 33 -9.22 3.67 9.01
N ASP A 34 -8.09 3.63 8.31
CA ASP A 34 -8.11 3.56 6.86
C ASP A 34 -7.78 2.14 6.43
N SER A 35 -8.56 1.65 5.49
CA SER A 35 -8.33 0.36 4.85
C SER A 35 -7.83 0.62 3.45
N LEU A 36 -6.68 0.07 3.11
CA LEU A 36 -6.04 0.33 1.84
C LEU A 36 -5.80 -0.96 1.08
N ILE A 37 -5.80 -0.83 -0.24
CA ILE A 37 -5.27 -1.88 -1.11
C ILE A 37 -4.02 -1.29 -1.75
N LEU A 38 -2.87 -1.83 -1.40
CA LEU A 38 -1.60 -1.42 -1.99
C LEU A 38 -1.29 -2.32 -3.16
N GLN A 39 -0.61 -1.78 -4.16
CA GLN A 39 -0.34 -2.53 -5.38
C GLN A 39 1.09 -2.29 -5.87
N ASP A 40 1.70 -3.34 -6.39
CA ASP A 40 2.88 -3.21 -7.22
C ASP A 40 2.70 -4.17 -8.40
N LYS A 41 3.71 -4.34 -9.23
CA LYS A 41 3.57 -5.17 -10.43
C LYS A 41 3.41 -6.66 -10.12
N THR A 42 3.66 -7.07 -8.88
CA THR A 42 3.58 -8.48 -8.51
C THR A 42 2.25 -8.84 -7.85
N GLY A 43 1.48 -7.86 -7.39
CA GLY A 43 0.20 -8.18 -6.77
C GLY A 43 -0.33 -7.05 -5.92
N THR A 44 -1.24 -7.40 -5.02
CA THR A 44 -1.86 -6.43 -4.12
C THR A 44 -1.69 -6.90 -2.69
N LEU A 45 -1.82 -5.94 -1.76
CA LEU A 45 -1.65 -6.21 -0.33
C LEU A 45 -2.65 -5.37 0.43
N ASP A 46 -3.38 -6.01 1.34
CA ASP A 46 -4.25 -5.28 2.25
C ASP A 46 -3.41 -4.55 3.25
N ALA A 47 -3.80 -3.33 3.57
CA ALA A 47 -3.11 -2.55 4.58
C ALA A 47 -4.12 -1.80 5.44
N LYS A 48 -3.77 -1.59 6.69
CA LYS A 48 -4.63 -0.85 7.62
C LYS A 48 -3.81 0.20 8.31
N ILE A 49 -4.37 1.41 8.38
CA ILE A 49 -3.79 2.49 9.17
C ILE A 49 -4.69 2.67 10.37
N TRP A 50 -4.25 2.14 11.50
CA TRP A 50 -5.08 2.15 12.70
C TRP A 50 -5.06 3.50 13.42
N ASP A 51 -4.02 4.30 13.16
CA ASP A 51 -3.80 5.53 13.90
C ASP A 51 -3.76 6.70 12.93
N VAL A 52 -4.90 6.94 12.27
CA VAL A 52 -4.97 7.91 11.17
C VAL A 52 -4.70 9.33 11.60
N GLY A 53 -4.81 9.65 12.87
CA GLY A 53 -4.55 11.00 13.33
C GLY A 53 -3.12 11.24 13.77
N SER A 54 -2.23 10.27 13.64
CA SER A 54 -0.88 10.43 14.16
C SER A 54 -0.05 11.30 13.22
N SER A 55 0.97 11.92 13.79
CA SER A 55 1.81 12.85 13.04
C SER A 55 2.67 12.14 12.00
N GLY A 56 2.78 10.82 12.08
CA GLY A 56 3.55 10.06 11.09
C GLY A 56 2.76 9.67 9.86
N ILE A 57 1.48 10.03 9.78
CA ILE A 57 0.61 9.65 8.68
C ILE A 57 0.27 10.90 7.87
N GLU A 58 0.83 11.02 6.66
CA GLU A 58 0.51 12.11 5.76
C GLU A 58 -0.78 11.81 5.04
N GLU A 59 -1.47 12.87 4.65
CA GLU A 59 -2.71 12.71 3.91
C GLU A 59 -2.44 12.32 2.47
N PHE A 60 -3.24 11.40 1.94
CA PHE A 60 -3.09 10.93 0.56
C PHE A 60 -4.45 10.42 0.09
N ASP A 61 -4.56 10.18 -1.22
CA ASP A 61 -5.79 9.65 -1.83
C ASP A 61 -5.50 8.37 -2.59
N LYS A 62 -6.56 7.73 -3.04
CA LYS A 62 -6.40 6.57 -3.91
C LYS A 62 -5.66 6.99 -5.18
N LEU A 63 -4.92 6.07 -5.72
CA LEU A 63 -4.08 6.25 -6.91
C LEU A 63 -2.84 7.12 -6.67
N ASP A 64 -2.57 7.47 -5.43
CA ASP A 64 -1.32 8.11 -5.08
C ASP A 64 -0.26 7.06 -4.79
N TYR A 65 0.99 7.41 -5.07
CA TYR A 65 2.13 6.59 -4.64
C TYR A 65 2.49 7.01 -3.24
N ILE A 66 2.63 6.05 -2.34
CA ILE A 66 2.89 6.35 -0.95
C ILE A 66 4.02 5.48 -0.41
N TYR A 67 4.86 6.07 0.43
CA TYR A 67 5.87 5.34 1.17
C TYR A 67 5.25 4.93 2.50
N VAL A 68 5.23 3.64 2.78
CA VAL A 68 4.62 3.13 4.00
C VAL A 68 5.64 2.37 4.82
N VAL A 69 5.58 2.55 6.12
CA VAL A 69 6.38 1.78 7.08
C VAL A 69 5.40 1.03 7.95
N GLY A 70 5.62 -0.25 8.11
CA GLY A 70 4.73 -1.04 8.95
C GLY A 70 5.20 -2.47 9.10
N ASP A 71 4.39 -3.24 9.78
CA ASP A 71 4.67 -4.65 10.07
C ASP A 71 3.74 -5.53 9.25
N VAL A 72 4.30 -6.56 8.62
CA VAL A 72 3.52 -7.52 7.86
C VAL A 72 2.97 -8.55 8.81
N THR A 73 1.66 -8.73 8.80
CA THR A 73 0.99 -9.71 9.64
C THR A 73 0.14 -10.61 8.75
N SER A 74 -0.45 -11.62 9.35
CA SER A 74 -1.34 -12.53 8.66
C SER A 74 -2.71 -12.45 9.29
N PHE A 75 -3.76 -12.39 8.46
CA PHE A 75 -5.12 -12.35 8.93
C PHE A 75 -5.97 -13.25 8.04
N GLN A 76 -6.54 -14.29 8.62
CA GLN A 76 -7.40 -15.23 7.91
C GLN A 76 -6.69 -15.83 6.69
N GLY A 77 -5.42 -16.12 6.83
CA GLY A 77 -4.68 -16.78 5.76
C GLY A 77 -4.10 -15.85 4.72
N ALA A 78 -4.25 -14.54 4.86
CA ALA A 78 -3.73 -13.58 3.91
C ALA A 78 -2.82 -12.59 4.62
N LEU A 79 -1.83 -12.08 3.91
CA LEU A 79 -0.94 -11.08 4.48
C LEU A 79 -1.65 -9.73 4.57
N GLN A 80 -1.30 -8.98 5.61
CA GLN A 80 -1.84 -7.66 5.84
C GLN A 80 -0.74 -6.79 6.41
N LEU A 81 -0.67 -5.54 5.98
CA LEU A 81 0.31 -4.61 6.50
C LEU A 81 -0.34 -3.71 7.53
N ASN A 82 0.24 -3.68 8.73
CA ASN A 82 -0.17 -2.73 9.77
C ASN A 82 0.70 -1.50 9.61
N VAL A 83 0.16 -0.45 9.03
CA VAL A 83 0.92 0.73 8.65
C VAL A 83 1.12 1.62 9.86
N LYS A 84 2.37 2.03 10.08
CA LYS A 84 2.74 2.91 11.18
C LYS A 84 3.06 4.31 10.71
N ARG A 85 3.55 4.46 9.47
CA ARG A 85 3.88 5.75 8.90
C ARG A 85 3.55 5.77 7.43
N VAL A 86 3.14 6.93 6.92
CA VAL A 86 2.83 7.11 5.51
C VAL A 86 3.40 8.45 5.06
N LYS A 87 4.03 8.44 3.88
CA LYS A 87 4.50 9.66 3.26
C LYS A 87 4.07 9.65 1.80
N LYS A 88 3.43 10.71 1.35
CA LYS A 88 2.99 10.80 -0.03
C LYS A 88 4.21 11.06 -0.92
N MET A 89 4.28 10.33 -2.02
CA MET A 89 5.38 10.45 -2.98
C MET A 89 4.87 11.07 -4.26
N SER A 90 5.76 11.77 -4.96
CA SER A 90 5.44 12.34 -6.26
C SER A 90 5.57 11.27 -7.34
N GLU A 91 4.78 11.39 -8.41
CA GLU A 91 4.91 10.47 -9.51
C GLU A 91 6.31 10.49 -10.13
N THR A 92 7.01 11.61 -9.99
CA THR A 92 8.36 11.71 -10.53
C THR A 92 9.38 11.01 -9.66
N ASP A 93 9.02 10.65 -8.42
CA ASP A 93 9.92 9.97 -7.51
C ASP A 93 9.83 8.45 -7.62
N VAL A 94 8.94 7.94 -8.44
CA VAL A 94 8.71 6.51 -8.55
C VAL A 94 8.75 6.10 -10.02
N ASN A 95 8.96 4.80 -10.23
CA ASN A 95 8.93 4.23 -11.56
C ASN A 95 7.59 3.50 -11.72
N PRO A 96 6.67 4.02 -12.51
CA PRO A 96 5.34 3.41 -12.61
C PRO A 96 5.35 1.95 -13.02
N SER A 97 6.37 1.52 -13.74
CA SER A 97 6.42 0.13 -14.17
C SER A 97 6.59 -0.84 -13.01
N ASP A 98 6.99 -0.36 -11.82
CA ASP A 98 7.09 -1.22 -10.65
C ASP A 98 5.74 -1.46 -10.00
N TYR A 99 4.70 -0.73 -10.40
CA TYR A 99 3.41 -0.75 -9.72
C TYR A 99 2.25 -1.19 -10.58
N LEU A 100 2.44 -1.26 -11.89
CA LEU A 100 1.37 -1.60 -12.81
C LEU A 100 1.62 -2.96 -13.43
N PRO A 101 0.56 -3.69 -13.78
CA PRO A 101 0.71 -5.00 -14.41
C PRO A 101 1.45 -4.88 -15.73
N VAL A 102 2.49 -5.66 -15.89
CA VAL A 102 3.36 -5.55 -17.04
C VAL A 102 2.68 -6.02 -18.32
N SER A 103 1.89 -7.05 -18.22
CA SER A 103 1.31 -7.66 -19.40
C SER A 103 0.43 -6.73 -20.21
N GLU A 104 -0.10 -5.71 -19.57
CA GLU A 104 -1.01 -4.83 -20.27
C GLU A 104 -0.31 -3.85 -21.14
N TYR A 105 0.91 -3.55 -20.83
CA TYR A 105 1.62 -2.61 -21.64
C TYR A 105 1.94 -3.10 -22.99
N ASN A 106 2.29 -4.37 -23.07
CA ASN A 106 2.73 -4.88 -24.33
C ASN A 106 1.70 -4.80 -25.38
N ILE A 107 0.47 -4.93 -24.99
CA ILE A 107 -0.60 -4.92 -25.95
C ILE A 107 -0.80 -3.57 -26.52
N GLU A 108 -0.64 -2.57 -25.70
CA GLU A 108 -0.94 -1.26 -26.15
C GLU A 108 0.10 -0.67 -26.98
N GLU A 109 1.30 -1.07 -26.79
CA GLU A 109 2.35 -0.47 -27.53
C GLU A 109 2.53 -1.03 -28.88
N MET A 110 1.79 -2.05 -29.17
CA MET A 110 1.98 -2.67 -30.41
C MET A 110 1.40 -1.92 -31.53
N TYR A 111 0.84 -0.85 -31.24
CA TYR A 111 0.33 -0.10 -32.29
C TYR A 111 0.57 1.33 -32.07
#